data_4e25c1157db92cc50978efc34ca0a65b
#
_entry.id   4e25c1157db92cc50978efc34ca0a65b
#
_cell.length_a   1.000
_cell.length_b   1.000
_cell.length_c   1.000
_cell.angle_alpha   90.00
_cell.angle_beta   90.00
_cell.angle_gamma   90.00
#
_symmetry.space_group_name_H-M   'P 1'
#
loop_
_entity.id
_entity.type
_entity.pdbx_description
1 polymer ?
#
loop_
_entity_poly.entity_id
_entity_poly.type
_entity_poly.pdbx_seq_one_letter_code
_entity_poly.pdbx_strand_id
1 'polypeptide(L)'
;LGLETYLQLCGNRELKLENCRKVLEYNEIRIVVQTTELILEIWGRNLEADSRTPECLWIHGEIQSISLTPKGGRHGTAAAR
;
A
#
# COMPACT_ATOMS: atom_id res chain seq x y z
N LEU A 1 -10.27 9.65 -12.38
CA LEU A 1 -9.62 10.81 -12.90
C LEU A 1 -8.17 10.90 -12.47
N GLY A 2 -7.47 9.84 -12.51
CA GLY A 2 -6.06 9.86 -12.16
C GLY A 2 -5.77 9.84 -10.69
N LEU A 3 -6.77 9.65 -9.88
CA LEU A 3 -6.56 9.55 -8.44
C LEU A 3 -6.71 8.13 -7.93
N GLU A 4 -6.87 7.20 -8.84
CA GLU A 4 -6.97 5.81 -8.45
C GLU A 4 -5.62 5.26 -8.06
N THR A 5 -5.66 4.27 -7.21
CA THR A 5 -4.44 3.64 -6.73
C THR A 5 -3.97 2.61 -7.75
N TYR A 6 -2.70 2.70 -8.12
CA TYR A 6 -2.10 1.75 -9.03
C TYR A 6 -0.95 1.05 -8.34
N LEU A 7 -0.96 -0.28 -8.41
CA LEU A 7 0.11 -1.09 -7.88
C LEU A 7 0.80 -1.82 -9.01
N GLN A 8 2.10 -1.85 -8.97
CA GLN A 8 2.88 -2.57 -9.96
C GLN A 8 3.93 -3.39 -9.22
N LEU A 9 3.87 -4.70 -9.39
CA LEU A 9 4.79 -5.60 -8.73
C LEU A 9 5.85 -6.09 -9.69
N CYS A 10 7.07 -6.18 -9.19
CA CYS A 10 8.13 -6.86 -9.88
C CYS A 10 8.48 -8.08 -9.01
N GLY A 11 7.91 -9.22 -9.38
CA GLY A 11 8.02 -10.39 -8.54
C GLY A 11 7.49 -10.10 -7.16
N ASN A 12 8.18 -10.61 -6.15
CA ASN A 12 7.84 -10.29 -4.76
C ASN A 12 8.91 -9.42 -4.11
N ARG A 13 9.67 -8.68 -4.94
CA ARG A 13 10.78 -7.89 -4.43
C ARG A 13 10.61 -6.41 -4.57
N GLU A 14 9.66 -5.97 -5.37
CA GLU A 14 9.46 -4.54 -5.54
C GLU A 14 8.00 -4.23 -5.81
N LEU A 15 7.50 -3.22 -5.15
CA LEU A 15 6.15 -2.73 -5.35
C LEU A 15 6.23 -1.24 -5.61
N LYS A 16 5.70 -0.81 -6.75
CA LYS A 16 5.54 0.60 -7.02
C LYS A 16 4.08 0.95 -6.77
N LEU A 17 3.86 1.97 -5.97
CA LEU A 17 2.54 2.38 -5.57
C LEU A 17 2.30 3.81 -5.99
N GLU A 18 1.27 4.04 -6.78
CA GLU A 18 0.94 5.39 -7.23
C GLU A 18 -0.25 5.94 -6.49
N ASN A 19 -0.25 7.23 -6.30
CA ASN A 19 -1.28 7.98 -5.60
C ASN A 19 -1.34 7.63 -4.12
N CYS A 20 -0.17 7.40 -3.56
CA CYS A 20 -0.01 7.22 -2.14
C CYS A 20 -0.17 8.57 -1.44
N ARG A 21 -0.98 8.62 -0.40
CA ARG A 21 -1.24 9.86 0.32
C ARG A 21 -0.42 9.98 1.57
N LYS A 22 -0.25 8.87 2.27
CA LYS A 22 0.44 8.97 3.54
C LYS A 22 0.86 7.58 4.01
N VAL A 23 2.00 7.52 4.68
CA VAL A 23 2.48 6.29 5.26
C VAL A 23 2.03 6.27 6.71
N LEU A 24 1.24 5.27 7.07
CA LEU A 24 0.67 5.17 8.41
C LEU A 24 1.57 4.38 9.35
N GLU A 25 2.29 3.42 8.81
CA GLU A 25 3.20 2.61 9.61
C GLU A 25 4.34 2.14 8.73
N TYR A 26 5.54 2.10 9.27
CA TYR A 26 6.70 1.71 8.48
C TYR A 26 7.71 1.00 9.37
N ASN A 27 7.93 -0.27 9.08
CA ASN A 27 9.04 -1.01 9.67
C ASN A 27 9.43 -2.13 8.70
N GLU A 28 10.41 -2.94 9.09
CA GLU A 28 10.97 -3.94 8.17
C GLU A 28 10.01 -5.07 7.84
N ILE A 29 8.96 -5.25 8.62
CA ILE A 29 8.05 -6.36 8.46
C ILE A 29 6.70 -5.92 7.91
N ARG A 30 6.35 -4.67 8.14
CA ARG A 30 5.02 -4.21 7.78
C ARG A 30 5.07 -2.74 7.40
N ILE A 31 4.48 -2.44 6.26
CA ILE A 31 4.33 -1.06 5.80
C ILE A 31 2.85 -0.86 5.53
N VAL A 32 2.26 0.17 6.12
CA VAL A 32 0.85 0.49 5.92
C VAL A 32 0.77 1.86 5.29
N VAL A 33 0.08 1.94 4.17
CA VAL A 33 -0.07 3.21 3.47
C VAL A 33 -1.53 3.49 3.18
N GLN A 34 -1.83 4.74 3.09
CA GLN A 34 -3.16 5.20 2.75
C GLN A 34 -3.10 5.89 1.41
N THR A 35 -3.99 5.50 0.52
CA THR A 35 -4.13 6.16 -0.77
C THR A 35 -5.44 6.93 -0.75
N THR A 36 -5.86 7.41 -1.90
CA THR A 36 -7.12 8.15 -1.99
C THR A 36 -8.30 7.27 -1.55
N GLU A 37 -8.26 6.02 -1.91
CA GLU A 37 -9.43 5.15 -1.73
C GLU A 37 -9.17 3.90 -0.91
N LEU A 38 -7.90 3.59 -0.63
CA LEU A 38 -7.56 2.33 -0.01
C LEU A 38 -6.58 2.51 1.15
N ILE A 39 -6.59 1.51 2.01
CA ILE A 39 -5.51 1.32 2.97
C ILE A 39 -4.84 0.00 2.60
N LEU A 40 -3.55 0.05 2.39
CA LEU A 40 -2.78 -1.11 2.00
C LEU A 40 -1.85 -1.52 3.12
N GLU A 41 -1.83 -2.82 3.41
CA GLU A 41 -0.87 -3.39 4.32
C GLU A 41 0.05 -4.28 3.53
N ILE A 42 1.34 -4.00 3.58
CA ILE A 42 2.34 -4.80 2.91
C ILE A 42 3.15 -5.50 3.99
N TRP A 43 3.14 -6.82 3.97
CA TRP A 43 3.85 -7.64 4.93
C TRP A 43 5.02 -8.34 4.26
N GLY A 44 6.13 -8.45 4.95
CA GLY A 44 7.27 -9.15 4.40
C GLY A 44 8.46 -9.10 5.33
N ARG A 45 9.65 -9.05 4.73
CA ARG A 45 10.91 -9.00 5.46
C ARG A 45 11.84 -8.01 4.81
N ASN A 46 12.63 -7.35 5.62
CA ASN A 46 13.61 -6.37 5.14
C ASN A 46 12.97 -5.34 4.23
N LEU A 47 11.77 -4.93 4.57
CA LEU A 47 11.05 -3.97 3.75
C LEU A 47 11.62 -2.58 3.92
N GLU A 48 11.75 -1.86 2.82
CA GLU A 48 12.18 -0.48 2.80
C GLU A 48 11.30 0.29 1.83
N ALA A 49 11.05 1.53 2.13
CA ALA A 49 10.26 2.38 1.27
C ALA A 49 11.07 3.59 0.83
N ASP A 50 10.83 4.00 -0.40
CA ASP A 50 11.56 5.08 -1.02
C ASP A 50 10.56 5.92 -1.82
N SER A 51 10.55 7.21 -1.59
CA SER A 51 9.62 8.11 -2.24
C SER A 51 10.37 8.99 -3.23
N ARG A 52 10.27 8.68 -4.51
CA ARG A 52 10.98 9.43 -5.54
C ARG A 52 10.20 10.59 -6.09
N THR A 53 8.89 10.52 -5.99
CA THR A 53 8.01 11.62 -6.34
C THR A 53 6.98 11.76 -5.25
N PRO A 54 6.29 12.89 -5.17
CA PRO A 54 5.33 13.11 -4.08
C PRO A 54 4.21 12.09 -4.01
N GLU A 55 3.81 11.54 -5.15
CA GLU A 55 2.68 10.62 -5.15
C GLU A 55 3.06 9.16 -5.28
N CYS A 56 4.32 8.86 -5.47
CA CYS A 56 4.73 7.49 -5.73
C CYS A 56 5.65 6.97 -4.64
N LEU A 57 5.39 5.76 -4.25
CA LEU A 57 6.18 5.09 -3.24
C LEU A 57 6.71 3.78 -3.81
N TRP A 58 7.99 3.52 -3.64
CA TRP A 58 8.61 2.27 -4.05
C TRP A 58 8.95 1.49 -2.80
N ILE A 59 8.47 0.25 -2.74
CA ILE A 59 8.74 -0.62 -1.60
C ILE A 59 9.60 -1.77 -2.10
N HIS A 60 10.69 -2.01 -1.41
CA HIS A 60 11.65 -3.06 -1.74
C HIS A 60 11.76 -4.02 -0.58
N GLY A 61 12.17 -5.23 -0.87
CA GLY A 61 12.40 -6.23 0.14
C GLY A 61 11.78 -7.53 -0.28
N GLU A 62 11.48 -8.37 0.69
CA GLU A 62 10.81 -9.63 0.39
C GLU A 62 9.34 -9.46 0.75
N ILE A 63 8.51 -9.27 -0.24
CA ILE A 63 7.08 -9.03 -0.02
C ILE A 63 6.37 -10.36 0.07
N GLN A 64 5.60 -10.56 1.13
CA GLN A 64 4.92 -11.82 1.36
C GLN A 64 3.41 -11.71 1.16
N SER A 65 2.82 -10.59 1.53
CA SER A 65 1.39 -10.40 1.29
C SER A 65 1.06 -8.93 1.20
N ILE A 66 0.00 -8.64 0.48
CA ILE A 66 -0.53 -7.30 0.33
C ILE A 66 -2.03 -7.38 0.59
N SER A 67 -2.50 -6.56 1.51
CA SER A 67 -3.91 -6.51 1.86
C SER A 67 -4.47 -5.17 1.43
N LEU A 68 -5.63 -5.19 0.80
CA LEU A 68 -6.28 -4.00 0.29
C LEU A 68 -7.61 -3.83 1.01
N THR A 69 -7.77 -2.70 1.69
CA THR A 69 -9.00 -2.42 2.42
C THR A 69 -9.55 -1.09 1.94
N PRO A 70 -10.81 -1.05 1.52
CA PRO A 70 -11.41 0.23 1.11
C PRO A 70 -11.44 1.19 2.29
N LYS A 71 -11.04 2.39 2.04
CA LYS A 71 -11.03 3.42 3.04
C LYS A 71 -12.47 3.80 3.37
N GLY A 72 -12.78 3.93 4.63
CA GLY A 72 -14.09 4.28 5.05
C GLY A 72 -15.12 3.23 4.74
N GLY A 73 -14.64 2.05 4.43
CA GLY A 73 -15.53 1.02 3.99
C GLY A 73 -16.36 0.50 5.10
N ARG A 74 -16.99 1.18 5.66
CA ARG A 74 -17.80 0.77 6.46
C ARG A 74 -18.83 0.16 5.80
N HIS A 75 -18.82 0.02 5.19
CA HIS A 75 -19.44 -0.58 4.62
C HIS A 75 -19.29 -1.76 4.64
N GLY A 76 -19.00 -1.73 5.07
CA GLY A 76 -18.80 -2.53 5.21
C GLY A 76 -19.12 -3.27 5.70
N THR A 77 -19.38 -2.90 6.01
CA THR A 77 -19.75 -3.46 6.32
C THR A 77 -20.31 -4.11 6.33
N ALA A 78 -20.56 -3.85 6.40
CA ALA A 78 -21.10 -4.24 6.26
C ALA A 78 -21.44 -5.02 6.15
N ALA A 79 -21.47 -4.94 6.22
CA ALA A 79 -21.73 -5.46 5.96
C ALA A 79 -22.02 -6.35 5.98
N ALA A 80 -22.11 -6.24 6.24
CA ALA A 80 -22.31 -6.80 6.10
C ALA A 80 -22.83 -7.63 6.01
N ARG A 81 -22.90 -7.50 6.20
CA ARG A 81 -23.46 -8.00 5.78
C ARG A 81 -23.69 -8.60 5.67
#